data_d9250b245fb228ede5735c1057f56235
#
_entry.id   d9250b245fb228ede5735c1057f56235
#
_cell.length_a   1.000
_cell.length_b   1.000
_cell.length_c   1.000
_cell.angle_alpha   90.00
_cell.angle_beta   90.00
_cell.angle_gamma   90.00
#
_symmetry.space_group_name_H-M   'P 1'
#
loop_
_entity.id
_entity.type
_entity.pdbx_description
1 polymer ?
#
loop_
_entity_poly.entity_id
_entity_poly.type
_entity_poly.pdbx_seq_one_letter_code
_entity_poly.pdbx_strand_id
1 'polypeptide(L)'
;GVPGILLVCLSVLLPGSCWLMHQVQGQVTVTVLDVGQGDGICIRMPGGKNCLIDGGSSDVSSVGAYRIEPYLLYCGIRNIDYAFVSHGDEDHISGIRELLQDQKLGIGIRTLVLPAEKYWDEKLKELAVLAAENGTRIAEIHAGEQVVDGTGEQKMSLRCIGPEMVLSESGNAASMVLQAEYGNFSMLLTGDVEGAGEKQLVKSGRLGKCRILKAAHHGSKNSGTEEFLDAVEPQIVLISAGRGNRYGHPHEETLERLKSRNCQVYSTQQCGAVTIQSDGKKLFFSRKCGGGGSD
;
A
#
# COMPACT_ATOMS: atom_id res chain seq x y z
N GLY A 1 46.15 -5.64 -23.90
CA GLY A 1 46.39 -4.75 -22.78
C GLY A 1 45.13 -4.37 -22.03
N VAL A 2 45.31 -3.79 -20.86
CA VAL A 2 44.23 -3.34 -19.95
C VAL A 2 43.11 -2.50 -20.63
N PRO A 3 43.42 -1.57 -21.60
CA PRO A 3 42.37 -0.80 -22.26
C PRO A 3 41.39 -1.62 -23.08
N GLY A 4 41.82 -2.73 -23.69
CA GLY A 4 40.92 -3.58 -24.48
C GLY A 4 39.91 -4.36 -23.61
N ILE A 5 40.39 -4.84 -22.45
CA ILE A 5 39.51 -5.54 -21.49
C ILE A 5 38.47 -4.56 -20.91
N LEU A 6 38.86 -3.32 -20.61
CA LEU A 6 37.94 -2.28 -20.09
C LEU A 6 36.85 -1.96 -21.12
N LEU A 7 37.19 -1.86 -22.40
CA LEU A 7 36.23 -1.59 -23.48
C LEU A 7 35.26 -2.75 -23.67
N VAL A 8 35.70 -3.98 -23.59
CA VAL A 8 34.85 -5.19 -23.66
C VAL A 8 33.91 -5.25 -22.43
N CYS A 9 34.45 -5.00 -21.23
CA CYS A 9 33.59 -4.94 -20.03
C CYS A 9 32.51 -3.87 -20.12
N LEU A 10 32.85 -2.67 -20.59
CA LEU A 10 31.88 -1.60 -20.79
C LEU A 10 30.86 -1.92 -21.88
N SER A 11 31.25 -2.56 -22.96
CA SER A 11 30.35 -2.93 -24.07
C SER A 11 29.33 -4.04 -23.69
N VAL A 12 29.62 -4.83 -22.66
CA VAL A 12 28.70 -5.85 -22.14
C VAL A 12 27.89 -5.31 -20.96
N LEU A 13 28.52 -4.55 -20.06
CA LEU A 13 27.86 -4.03 -18.86
C LEU A 13 26.81 -2.94 -19.18
N LEU A 14 27.09 -2.05 -20.13
CA LEU A 14 26.15 -0.98 -20.49
C LEU A 14 24.87 -1.52 -21.16
N PRO A 15 24.92 -2.37 -22.20
CA PRO A 15 23.70 -2.99 -22.76
C PRO A 15 22.98 -3.89 -21.76
N GLY A 16 23.73 -4.65 -20.94
CA GLY A 16 23.17 -5.51 -19.91
C GLY A 16 22.43 -4.72 -18.81
N SER A 17 23.01 -3.61 -18.37
CA SER A 17 22.35 -2.72 -17.40
C SER A 17 21.13 -2.01 -18.00
N CYS A 18 21.24 -1.53 -19.26
CA CYS A 18 20.09 -0.97 -19.97
C CYS A 18 18.97 -1.99 -20.17
N TRP A 19 19.31 -3.23 -20.51
CA TRP A 19 18.32 -4.31 -20.67
C TRP A 19 17.65 -4.65 -19.33
N LEU A 20 18.40 -4.76 -18.24
CA LEU A 20 17.89 -4.96 -16.89
C LEU A 20 16.99 -3.79 -16.44
N MET A 21 17.41 -2.56 -16.68
CA MET A 21 16.60 -1.38 -16.39
C MET A 21 15.31 -1.35 -17.22
N HIS A 22 15.36 -1.78 -18.47
CA HIS A 22 14.18 -1.86 -19.34
C HIS A 22 13.21 -2.98 -18.91
N GLN A 23 13.72 -4.09 -18.38
CA GLN A 23 12.90 -5.17 -17.80
C GLN A 23 12.20 -4.74 -16.49
N VAL A 24 12.80 -3.80 -15.74
CA VAL A 24 12.20 -3.25 -14.50
C VAL A 24 11.21 -2.13 -14.80
N GLN A 25 11.39 -1.41 -15.91
CA GLN A 25 10.44 -0.42 -16.39
C GLN A 25 9.22 -1.12 -17.01
N GLY A 26 8.03 -0.62 -16.71
CA GLY A 26 6.80 -1.19 -17.23
C GLY A 26 6.20 -2.30 -16.37
N GLN A 27 6.70 -2.49 -15.14
CA GLN A 27 6.10 -3.39 -14.17
C GLN A 27 5.64 -2.63 -12.92
N VAL A 28 4.46 -2.95 -12.44
CA VAL A 28 4.04 -2.55 -11.10
C VAL A 28 4.50 -3.61 -10.10
N THR A 29 5.04 -3.15 -8.97
CA THR A 29 5.35 -4.00 -7.83
C THR A 29 4.63 -3.44 -6.61
N VAL A 30 3.79 -4.24 -5.98
CA VAL A 30 3.09 -3.92 -4.73
C VAL A 30 3.58 -4.87 -3.66
N THR A 31 4.05 -4.34 -2.55
CA THR A 31 4.43 -5.15 -1.40
C THR A 31 3.66 -4.70 -0.16
N VAL A 32 2.88 -5.60 0.40
CA VAL A 32 2.33 -5.46 1.75
C VAL A 32 3.42 -5.90 2.72
N LEU A 33 3.91 -4.97 3.52
CA LEU A 33 5.02 -5.17 4.45
C LEU A 33 4.53 -5.91 5.70
N ASP A 34 5.40 -6.70 6.30
CA ASP A 34 5.17 -7.26 7.64
C ASP A 34 5.55 -6.20 8.69
N VAL A 35 4.64 -5.28 8.92
CA VAL A 35 4.80 -4.20 9.91
C VAL A 35 4.33 -4.60 11.31
N GLY A 36 3.87 -5.85 11.50
CA GLY A 36 3.14 -6.27 12.68
C GLY A 36 1.66 -5.91 12.55
N GLN A 37 1.04 -5.46 13.63
CA GLN A 37 -0.36 -5.02 13.60
C GLN A 37 -0.45 -3.59 13.09
N GLY A 38 -0.85 -3.44 11.82
CA GLY A 38 -0.94 -2.17 11.12
C GLY A 38 -0.83 -2.35 9.61
N ASP A 39 -0.72 -1.26 8.88
CA ASP A 39 -0.58 -1.23 7.43
C ASP A 39 0.71 -0.53 7.00
N GLY A 40 1.34 -1.10 5.98
CA GLY A 40 2.45 -0.49 5.25
C GLY A 40 2.54 -1.13 3.88
N ILE A 41 2.21 -0.38 2.82
CA ILE A 41 2.15 -0.92 1.47
C ILE A 41 3.01 -0.07 0.55
N CYS A 42 4.07 -0.67 0.02
CA CYS A 42 4.94 -0.01 -0.95
C CYS A 42 4.48 -0.36 -2.36
N ILE A 43 4.27 0.66 -3.19
CA ILE A 43 3.95 0.52 -4.62
C ILE A 43 5.06 1.17 -5.44
N ARG A 44 5.73 0.37 -6.26
CA ARG A 44 6.63 0.85 -7.32
C ARG A 44 5.84 0.87 -8.61
N MET A 45 5.59 2.06 -9.13
CA MET A 45 4.78 2.24 -10.33
C MET A 45 5.61 2.01 -11.61
N PRO A 46 4.98 1.63 -12.74
CA PRO A 46 5.71 1.28 -13.97
C PRO A 46 6.50 2.44 -14.58
N GLY A 47 6.12 3.68 -14.33
CA GLY A 47 6.84 4.88 -14.76
C GLY A 47 7.97 5.32 -13.83
N GLY A 48 8.18 4.60 -12.71
CA GLY A 48 9.31 4.81 -11.79
C GLY A 48 8.97 5.55 -10.51
N LYS A 49 7.73 6.01 -10.30
CA LYS A 49 7.32 6.61 -9.03
C LYS A 49 7.19 5.55 -7.93
N ASN A 50 7.55 5.95 -6.73
CA ASN A 50 7.43 5.12 -5.53
C ASN A 50 6.38 5.72 -4.61
N CYS A 51 5.39 4.90 -4.24
CA CYS A 51 4.35 5.28 -3.31
C CYS A 51 4.44 4.42 -2.05
N LEU A 52 4.17 5.02 -0.90
CA LEU A 52 3.90 4.33 0.35
C LEU A 52 2.45 4.61 0.72
N ILE A 53 1.67 3.57 0.96
CA ILE A 53 0.28 3.69 1.41
C ILE A 53 0.25 3.20 2.86
N ASP A 54 -0.01 4.11 3.77
CA ASP A 54 0.17 3.93 5.21
C ASP A 54 1.59 3.48 5.57
N GLY A 55 1.90 3.41 6.83
CA GLY A 55 3.18 2.98 7.32
C GLY A 55 3.20 3.07 8.83
N GLY A 56 2.46 2.19 9.49
CA GLY A 56 2.37 2.20 10.94
C GLY A 56 2.28 0.82 11.56
N SER A 57 2.39 0.80 12.87
CA SER A 57 2.20 -0.40 13.68
C SER A 57 1.78 -0.04 15.10
N SER A 58 0.89 -0.86 15.68
CA SER A 58 0.48 -0.75 17.08
C SER A 58 1.23 -1.71 18.01
N ASP A 59 2.04 -2.62 17.47
CA ASP A 59 2.78 -3.64 18.24
C ASP A 59 4.30 -3.68 17.94
N VAL A 60 4.76 -3.02 16.88
CA VAL A 60 6.19 -2.89 16.57
C VAL A 60 6.66 -1.48 16.87
N SER A 61 7.53 -1.34 17.85
CA SER A 61 8.18 -0.06 18.15
C SER A 61 9.15 0.32 17.02
N SER A 62 9.18 1.61 16.68
CA SER A 62 10.08 2.15 15.62
C SER A 62 9.94 1.40 14.30
N VAL A 63 8.70 1.19 13.87
CA VAL A 63 8.34 0.44 12.66
C VAL A 63 8.94 1.07 11.40
N GLY A 64 9.07 2.41 11.38
CA GLY A 64 9.75 3.15 10.32
C GLY A 64 11.19 2.71 10.15
N ALA A 65 11.96 2.73 11.25
CA ALA A 65 13.37 2.38 11.27
C ALA A 65 13.65 0.87 11.09
N TYR A 66 12.80 -0.02 11.63
CA TYR A 66 13.11 -1.44 11.65
C TYR A 66 12.38 -2.28 10.60
N ARG A 67 11.35 -1.76 9.96
CA ARG A 67 10.56 -2.47 8.94
C ARG A 67 10.51 -1.74 7.61
N ILE A 68 10.11 -0.47 7.62
CA ILE A 68 9.84 0.28 6.38
C ILE A 68 11.13 0.73 5.72
N GLU A 69 12.01 1.43 6.42
CA GLU A 69 13.28 1.92 5.86
C GLU A 69 14.14 0.79 5.31
N PRO A 70 14.42 -0.32 6.04
CA PRO A 70 15.27 -1.39 5.53
C PRO A 70 14.72 -2.01 4.24
N TYR A 71 13.39 -2.13 4.14
CA TYR A 71 12.76 -2.62 2.92
C TYR A 71 12.94 -1.63 1.76
N LEU A 72 12.70 -0.34 1.98
CA LEU A 72 12.87 0.69 0.96
C LEU A 72 14.31 0.76 0.46
N LEU A 73 15.28 0.74 1.37
CA LEU A 73 16.72 0.71 1.03
C LEU A 73 17.11 -0.55 0.26
N TYR A 74 16.58 -1.72 0.66
CA TYR A 74 16.78 -2.98 -0.07
C TYR A 74 16.26 -2.87 -1.51
N CYS A 75 15.15 -2.17 -1.72
CA CYS A 75 14.60 -1.90 -3.05
C CYS A 75 15.32 -0.76 -3.80
N GLY A 76 16.32 -0.12 -3.21
CA GLY A 76 17.00 1.03 -3.79
C GLY A 76 16.19 2.33 -3.75
N ILE A 77 15.13 2.39 -2.94
CA ILE A 77 14.25 3.54 -2.81
C ILE A 77 14.79 4.44 -1.68
N ARG A 78 15.20 5.65 -2.03
CA ARG A 78 15.61 6.69 -1.08
C ARG A 78 14.63 7.86 -1.03
N ASN A 79 13.71 7.92 -1.98
CA ASN A 79 12.68 8.95 -2.03
C ASN A 79 11.34 8.29 -2.34
N ILE A 80 10.36 8.60 -1.50
CA ILE A 80 8.95 8.29 -1.69
C ILE A 80 8.35 9.50 -2.40
N ASP A 81 7.80 9.32 -3.61
CA ASP A 81 7.18 10.40 -4.35
C ASP A 81 5.85 10.83 -3.72
N TYR A 82 5.08 9.84 -3.25
CA TYR A 82 3.81 10.05 -2.56
C TYR A 82 3.67 9.09 -1.38
N ALA A 83 3.53 9.63 -0.18
CA ALA A 83 3.08 8.89 0.99
C ALA A 83 1.59 9.19 1.21
N PHE A 84 0.74 8.21 1.00
CA PHE A 84 -0.70 8.31 1.24
C PHE A 84 -0.99 7.85 2.66
N VAL A 85 -1.84 8.57 3.37
CA VAL A 85 -2.31 8.19 4.69
C VAL A 85 -3.83 8.05 4.66
N SER A 86 -4.31 6.87 5.01
CA SER A 86 -5.74 6.56 4.96
C SER A 86 -6.53 7.27 6.07
N HIS A 87 -6.00 7.29 7.29
CA HIS A 87 -6.56 7.93 8.48
C HIS A 87 -5.48 8.08 9.58
N GLY A 88 -5.83 8.70 10.73
CA GLY A 88 -4.87 9.14 11.74
C GLY A 88 -4.47 8.11 12.80
N ASP A 89 -4.82 6.82 12.69
CA ASP A 89 -4.47 5.86 13.71
C ASP A 89 -3.00 5.44 13.67
N GLU A 90 -2.41 5.13 14.83
CA GLU A 90 -0.98 4.88 14.99
C GLU A 90 -0.48 3.72 14.14
N ASP A 91 -1.30 2.70 13.95
CA ASP A 91 -1.00 1.56 13.10
C ASP A 91 -1.04 1.86 11.60
N HIS A 92 -1.30 3.11 11.23
CA HIS A 92 -1.21 3.62 9.86
C HIS A 92 -0.17 4.73 9.71
N ILE A 93 0.12 5.51 10.76
CA ILE A 93 0.98 6.70 10.64
C ILE A 93 2.29 6.67 11.40
N SER A 94 2.49 5.78 12.39
CA SER A 94 3.65 5.85 13.30
C SER A 94 4.99 5.76 12.57
N GLY A 95 5.14 4.90 11.60
CA GLY A 95 6.37 4.80 10.80
C GLY A 95 6.56 5.95 9.81
N ILE A 96 5.46 6.47 9.21
CA ILE A 96 5.54 7.68 8.38
C ILE A 96 6.03 8.86 9.23
N ARG A 97 5.51 9.00 10.46
CA ARG A 97 5.97 10.01 11.41
C ARG A 97 7.46 9.87 11.70
N GLU A 98 7.94 8.65 11.93
CA GLU A 98 9.37 8.39 12.13
C GLU A 98 10.21 8.78 10.92
N LEU A 99 9.80 8.42 9.70
CA LEU A 99 10.49 8.79 8.47
C LEU A 99 10.55 10.32 8.26
N LEU A 100 9.53 11.05 8.68
CA LEU A 100 9.51 12.51 8.63
C LEU A 100 10.41 13.14 9.68
N GLN A 101 10.45 12.58 10.90
CA GLN A 101 11.21 13.14 12.03
C GLN A 101 12.71 12.86 11.94
N ASP A 102 13.08 11.67 11.52
CA ASP A 102 14.48 11.22 11.55
C ASP A 102 15.13 11.25 10.18
N GLN A 103 15.72 12.40 9.84
CA GLN A 103 16.49 12.58 8.61
C GLN A 103 17.69 11.61 8.48
N LYS A 104 18.14 10.95 9.58
CA LYS A 104 19.21 9.96 9.54
C LYS A 104 18.77 8.64 8.91
N LEU A 105 17.47 8.36 8.87
CA LEU A 105 16.93 7.19 8.19
C LEU A 105 17.19 7.21 6.67
N GLY A 106 17.52 8.34 6.08
CA GLY A 106 17.96 8.43 4.69
C GLY A 106 16.85 8.18 3.65
N ILE A 107 15.61 8.22 4.08
CA ILE A 107 14.40 8.15 3.24
C ILE A 107 13.72 9.50 3.24
N GLY A 108 13.60 10.12 2.06
CA GLY A 108 12.83 11.36 1.89
C GLY A 108 11.40 11.09 1.44
N ILE A 109 10.45 11.90 1.91
CA ILE A 109 9.06 11.93 1.43
C ILE A 109 8.85 13.24 0.69
N ARG A 110 8.54 13.17 -0.61
CA ARG A 110 8.32 14.38 -1.42
C ARG A 110 6.96 15.00 -1.19
N THR A 111 5.93 14.15 -1.11
CA THR A 111 4.55 14.60 -0.92
C THR A 111 3.84 13.66 0.04
N LEU A 112 3.31 14.21 1.11
CA LEU A 112 2.34 13.57 1.98
C LEU A 112 0.94 13.85 1.41
N VAL A 113 0.20 12.79 1.09
CA VAL A 113 -1.15 12.87 0.53
C VAL A 113 -2.14 12.44 1.59
N LEU A 114 -3.02 13.32 1.98
CA LEU A 114 -4.02 13.12 3.02
C LEU A 114 -5.43 13.12 2.41
N PRO A 115 -6.44 12.53 3.06
CA PRO A 115 -7.82 12.76 2.67
C PRO A 115 -8.18 14.23 2.78
N ALA A 116 -9.33 14.66 2.25
CA ALA A 116 -9.80 16.03 2.37
C ALA A 116 -9.82 16.50 3.84
N GLU A 117 -9.42 17.75 4.10
CA GLU A 117 -9.21 18.32 5.44
C GLU A 117 -10.40 18.11 6.39
N LYS A 118 -11.63 18.10 5.87
CA LYS A 118 -12.85 17.84 6.65
C LYS A 118 -12.88 16.47 7.36
N TYR A 119 -11.97 15.55 7.00
CA TYR A 119 -11.83 14.22 7.62
C TYR A 119 -10.63 14.15 8.57
N TRP A 120 -9.86 15.25 8.72
CA TRP A 120 -8.68 15.23 9.57
C TRP A 120 -9.06 15.25 11.05
N ASP A 121 -8.51 14.32 11.78
CA ASP A 121 -8.42 14.35 13.23
C ASP A 121 -7.16 15.14 13.67
N GLU A 122 -6.95 15.27 14.98
CA GLU A 122 -5.78 15.96 15.51
C GLU A 122 -4.45 15.31 15.09
N LYS A 123 -4.40 13.98 14.97
CA LYS A 123 -3.19 13.28 14.60
C LYS A 123 -2.79 13.52 13.13
N LEU A 124 -3.77 13.60 12.23
CA LEU A 124 -3.50 13.97 10.83
C LEU A 124 -3.05 15.42 10.72
N LYS A 125 -3.60 16.34 11.53
CA LYS A 125 -3.15 17.73 11.59
C LYS A 125 -1.71 17.84 12.10
N GLU A 126 -1.38 17.13 13.17
CA GLU A 126 -0.02 17.05 13.70
C GLU A 126 0.95 16.48 12.68
N LEU A 127 0.56 15.42 11.97
CA LEU A 127 1.37 14.81 10.91
C LEU A 127 1.61 15.78 9.74
N ALA A 128 0.59 16.56 9.36
CA ALA A 128 0.69 17.57 8.32
C ALA A 128 1.67 18.70 8.72
N VAL A 129 1.57 19.20 9.96
CA VAL A 129 2.51 20.21 10.50
C VAL A 129 3.94 19.65 10.47
N LEU A 130 4.15 18.45 10.99
CA LEU A 130 5.45 17.80 11.00
C LEU A 130 6.03 17.64 9.58
N ALA A 131 5.22 17.24 8.62
CA ALA A 131 5.62 17.10 7.22
C ALA A 131 6.07 18.44 6.63
N ALA A 132 5.31 19.51 6.87
CA ALA A 132 5.65 20.85 6.41
C ALA A 132 6.96 21.36 7.01
N GLU A 133 7.17 21.18 8.31
CA GLU A 133 8.40 21.56 9.02
C GLU A 133 9.64 20.85 8.47
N ASN A 134 9.48 19.64 7.95
CA ASN A 134 10.55 18.86 7.35
C ASN A 134 10.63 18.96 5.80
N GLY A 135 9.97 19.96 5.21
CA GLY A 135 10.06 20.28 3.79
C GLY A 135 9.30 19.32 2.88
N THR A 136 8.44 18.46 3.42
CA THR A 136 7.54 17.60 2.67
C THR A 136 6.32 18.39 2.22
N ARG A 137 5.98 18.32 0.92
CA ARG A 137 4.76 18.94 0.40
C ARG A 137 3.53 18.20 0.93
N ILE A 138 2.50 18.93 1.32
CA ILE A 138 1.21 18.37 1.68
C ILE A 138 0.26 18.52 0.49
N ALA A 139 -0.50 17.48 0.21
CA ALA A 139 -1.56 17.49 -0.78
C ALA A 139 -2.79 16.78 -0.22
N GLU A 140 -3.95 17.27 -0.56
CA GLU A 140 -5.21 16.57 -0.34
C GLU A 140 -5.59 15.79 -1.59
N ILE A 141 -6.32 14.69 -1.39
CA ILE A 141 -6.93 13.95 -2.48
C ILE A 141 -8.41 13.70 -2.18
N HIS A 142 -9.25 14.00 -3.18
CA HIS A 142 -10.70 13.87 -3.06
C HIS A 142 -11.21 12.67 -3.86
N ALA A 143 -12.37 12.16 -3.50
CA ALA A 143 -13.02 11.07 -4.24
C ALA A 143 -13.21 11.46 -5.71
N GLY A 144 -12.68 10.61 -6.61
CA GLY A 144 -12.64 10.83 -8.05
C GLY A 144 -11.29 11.33 -8.58
N GLU A 145 -10.44 11.92 -7.75
CA GLU A 145 -9.10 12.34 -8.14
C GLU A 145 -8.11 11.17 -8.19
N GLN A 146 -7.02 11.34 -8.91
CA GLN A 146 -6.03 10.28 -9.10
C GLN A 146 -4.60 10.79 -9.28
N VAL A 147 -3.65 9.99 -8.85
CA VAL A 147 -2.25 10.10 -9.26
C VAL A 147 -2.02 9.15 -10.42
N VAL A 148 -1.33 9.64 -11.44
CA VAL A 148 -1.02 8.87 -12.66
C VAL A 148 0.50 8.80 -12.84
N ASP A 149 0.98 7.64 -13.24
CA ASP A 149 2.38 7.39 -13.61
C ASP A 149 2.46 6.61 -14.94
N GLY A 150 3.48 6.91 -15.73
CA GLY A 150 3.64 6.32 -17.06
C GLY A 150 2.73 6.94 -18.13
N THR A 151 2.87 6.43 -19.35
CA THR A 151 2.13 6.89 -20.54
C THR A 151 1.68 5.71 -21.40
N GLY A 152 0.65 5.90 -22.21
CA GLY A 152 0.14 4.87 -23.12
C GLY A 152 -0.27 3.60 -22.38
N GLU A 153 0.17 2.45 -22.88
CA GLU A 153 -0.11 1.14 -22.26
C GLU A 153 0.57 0.93 -20.91
N GLN A 154 1.60 1.73 -20.58
CA GLN A 154 2.30 1.68 -19.29
C GLN A 154 1.71 2.68 -18.27
N LYS A 155 0.55 3.24 -18.56
CA LYS A 155 -0.13 4.16 -17.67
C LYS A 155 -0.76 3.40 -16.50
N MET A 156 -0.30 3.70 -15.29
CA MET A 156 -0.92 3.27 -14.04
C MET A 156 -1.67 4.43 -13.38
N SER A 157 -2.83 4.16 -12.83
CA SER A 157 -3.56 5.12 -11.99
C SER A 157 -3.72 4.61 -10.57
N LEU A 158 -3.63 5.53 -9.61
CA LEU A 158 -3.99 5.33 -8.23
C LEU A 158 -5.08 6.37 -7.91
N ARG A 159 -6.33 5.94 -7.91
CA ARG A 159 -7.52 6.79 -7.79
C ARG A 159 -8.12 6.69 -6.41
N CYS A 160 -8.44 7.83 -5.82
CA CYS A 160 -9.24 7.93 -4.61
C CYS A 160 -10.71 7.68 -4.96
N ILE A 161 -11.34 6.70 -4.31
CA ILE A 161 -12.77 6.39 -4.50
C ILE A 161 -13.63 6.75 -3.27
N GLY A 162 -13.01 7.07 -2.16
CA GLY A 162 -13.65 7.52 -0.93
C GLY A 162 -12.63 8.05 0.10
N PRO A 163 -13.11 8.68 1.15
CA PRO A 163 -14.51 8.97 1.50
C PRO A 163 -15.11 10.12 0.66
N GLU A 164 -16.44 10.13 0.50
CA GLU A 164 -17.13 11.15 -0.30
C GLU A 164 -17.97 12.11 0.54
N MET A 165 -18.61 11.61 1.57
CA MET A 165 -19.49 12.39 2.44
C MET A 165 -18.91 12.51 3.85
N VAL A 166 -19.23 13.60 4.53
CA VAL A 166 -18.98 13.70 5.97
C VAL A 166 -19.84 12.67 6.67
N LEU A 167 -19.19 11.64 7.22
CA LEU A 167 -19.85 10.71 8.10
C LEU A 167 -19.95 11.37 9.48
N SER A 168 -21.03 11.08 10.19
CA SER A 168 -21.15 11.42 11.61
C SER A 168 -20.09 10.70 12.46
N GLU A 169 -19.49 9.66 11.90
CA GLU A 169 -18.43 8.86 12.47
C GLU A 169 -17.10 9.25 11.78
N SER A 170 -16.16 9.78 12.57
CA SER A 170 -14.76 9.99 12.19
C SER A 170 -13.95 8.69 12.39
N GLY A 171 -12.70 8.69 11.93
CA GLY A 171 -11.82 7.53 12.09
C GLY A 171 -12.00 6.50 10.97
N ASN A 172 -12.08 5.22 11.33
CA ASN A 172 -12.05 4.11 10.37
C ASN A 172 -13.08 4.22 9.24
N ALA A 173 -14.32 4.64 9.56
CA ALA A 173 -15.37 4.80 8.54
C ALA A 173 -15.02 5.84 7.46
N ALA A 174 -14.16 6.80 7.78
CA ALA A 174 -13.71 7.87 6.89
C ALA A 174 -12.32 7.59 6.28
N SER A 175 -11.79 6.38 6.37
CA SER A 175 -10.52 6.01 5.76
C SER A 175 -10.50 6.30 4.26
N MET A 176 -9.37 6.83 3.77
CA MET A 176 -9.13 6.97 2.33
C MET A 176 -9.08 5.59 1.68
N VAL A 177 -9.84 5.42 0.62
CA VAL A 177 -9.86 4.19 -0.18
C VAL A 177 -9.29 4.50 -1.56
N LEU A 178 -8.27 3.74 -1.95
CA LEU A 178 -7.57 3.92 -3.21
C LEU A 178 -7.77 2.69 -4.11
N GLN A 179 -8.00 2.93 -5.40
CA GLN A 179 -8.03 1.92 -6.44
C GLN A 179 -6.83 2.07 -7.35
N ALA A 180 -5.99 1.05 -7.40
CA ALA A 180 -4.84 0.98 -8.28
C ALA A 180 -5.17 0.16 -9.53
N GLU A 181 -4.89 0.71 -10.72
CA GLU A 181 -5.17 0.07 -12.01
C GLU A 181 -3.98 0.17 -12.96
N TYR A 182 -3.60 -0.97 -13.55
CA TYR A 182 -2.55 -1.06 -14.56
C TYR A 182 -2.82 -2.24 -15.51
N GLY A 183 -3.31 -1.98 -16.71
CA GLY A 183 -3.76 -3.03 -17.62
C GLY A 183 -4.79 -3.96 -16.97
N ASN A 184 -4.48 -5.25 -16.85
CA ASN A 184 -5.34 -6.26 -16.18
C ASN A 184 -5.08 -6.33 -14.65
N PHE A 185 -4.15 -5.55 -14.12
CA PHE A 185 -3.94 -5.43 -12.68
C PHE A 185 -4.96 -4.45 -12.10
N SER A 186 -5.67 -4.88 -11.08
CA SER A 186 -6.54 -4.01 -10.28
C SER A 186 -6.46 -4.40 -8.82
N MET A 187 -6.26 -3.40 -7.95
CA MET A 187 -6.17 -3.60 -6.50
C MET A 187 -6.91 -2.49 -5.76
N LEU A 188 -7.69 -2.89 -4.77
CA LEU A 188 -8.37 -2.00 -3.86
C LEU A 188 -7.63 -1.96 -2.53
N LEU A 189 -7.28 -0.76 -2.09
CA LEU A 189 -6.59 -0.43 -0.85
C LEU A 189 -7.58 0.33 0.04
N THR A 190 -8.01 -0.27 1.12
CA THR A 190 -9.21 0.13 1.85
C THR A 190 -8.93 0.88 3.15
N GLY A 191 -7.64 0.96 3.58
CA GLY A 191 -7.35 1.37 4.95
C GLY A 191 -8.17 0.53 5.93
N ASP A 192 -8.80 1.20 6.87
CA ASP A 192 -9.63 0.56 7.90
C ASP A 192 -11.13 0.85 7.72
N VAL A 193 -11.55 1.15 6.48
CA VAL A 193 -12.96 1.43 6.20
C VAL A 193 -13.87 0.31 6.70
N GLU A 194 -14.91 0.68 7.44
CA GLU A 194 -15.90 -0.27 7.97
C GLU A 194 -17.29 0.37 8.09
N GLY A 195 -18.29 -0.45 8.34
CA GLY A 195 -19.65 -0.02 8.69
C GLY A 195 -20.27 0.96 7.69
N ALA A 196 -20.49 2.20 8.10
CA ALA A 196 -21.10 3.24 7.28
C ALA A 196 -20.22 3.63 6.08
N GLY A 197 -18.88 3.57 6.22
CA GLY A 197 -17.95 3.84 5.14
C GLY A 197 -18.07 2.85 3.99
N GLU A 198 -18.08 1.54 4.26
CA GLU A 198 -18.31 0.52 3.22
C GLU A 198 -19.65 0.70 2.51
N LYS A 199 -20.73 0.95 3.28
CA LYS A 199 -22.06 1.20 2.70
C LYS A 199 -22.08 2.41 1.77
N GLN A 200 -21.31 3.46 2.11
CA GLN A 200 -21.19 4.63 1.24
C GLN A 200 -20.41 4.31 -0.04
N LEU A 201 -19.30 3.58 0.06
CA LEU A 201 -18.52 3.15 -1.10
C LEU A 201 -19.40 2.37 -2.08
N VAL A 202 -20.18 1.40 -1.59
CA VAL A 202 -21.10 0.63 -2.43
C VAL A 202 -22.13 1.54 -3.10
N LYS A 203 -22.69 2.51 -2.38
CA LYS A 203 -23.72 3.43 -2.91
C LYS A 203 -23.15 4.50 -3.84
N SER A 204 -21.87 4.80 -3.76
CA SER A 204 -21.25 5.91 -4.51
C SER A 204 -21.22 5.68 -6.02
N GLY A 205 -21.32 4.43 -6.48
CA GLY A 205 -21.12 4.04 -7.87
C GLY A 205 -19.68 4.16 -8.37
N ARG A 206 -18.72 4.49 -7.50
CA ARG A 206 -17.28 4.56 -7.83
C ARG A 206 -16.54 3.25 -7.56
N LEU A 207 -17.09 2.41 -6.68
CA LEU A 207 -16.53 1.11 -6.37
C LEU A 207 -16.67 0.20 -7.60
N GLY A 208 -15.52 -0.26 -8.11
CA GLY A 208 -15.45 -1.19 -9.23
C GLY A 208 -14.93 -2.55 -8.80
N LYS A 209 -15.09 -3.54 -9.69
CA LYS A 209 -14.50 -4.87 -9.48
C LYS A 209 -12.98 -4.76 -9.43
N CYS A 210 -12.38 -5.35 -8.42
CA CYS A 210 -10.94 -5.39 -8.23
C CYS A 210 -10.48 -6.83 -8.01
N ARG A 211 -9.50 -7.25 -8.80
CA ARG A 211 -8.95 -8.60 -8.69
C ARG A 211 -8.28 -8.86 -7.34
N ILE A 212 -7.67 -7.82 -6.76
CA ILE A 212 -6.94 -7.90 -5.50
C ILE A 212 -7.58 -6.93 -4.51
N LEU A 213 -7.83 -7.40 -3.30
CA LEU A 213 -8.33 -6.59 -2.19
C LEU A 213 -7.32 -6.62 -1.04
N LYS A 214 -6.89 -5.45 -0.56
CA LYS A 214 -6.35 -5.35 0.79
C LYS A 214 -7.54 -5.34 1.76
N ALA A 215 -7.67 -6.35 2.59
CA ALA A 215 -8.77 -6.44 3.54
C ALA A 215 -8.76 -5.24 4.49
N ALA A 216 -9.90 -4.61 4.64
CA ALA A 216 -10.04 -3.45 5.51
C ALA A 216 -9.89 -3.85 6.99
N HIS A 217 -9.34 -2.92 7.78
CA HIS A 217 -9.20 -3.03 9.22
C HIS A 217 -8.60 -4.38 9.64
N HIS A 218 -7.51 -4.76 8.95
CA HIS A 218 -6.71 -5.97 9.21
C HIS A 218 -7.51 -7.28 9.23
N GLY A 219 -8.69 -7.30 8.58
CA GLY A 219 -9.63 -8.42 8.60
C GLY A 219 -10.56 -8.41 9.82
N SER A 220 -10.94 -7.23 10.31
CA SER A 220 -11.99 -7.05 11.32
C SER A 220 -13.30 -7.69 10.87
N LYS A 221 -14.06 -8.27 11.81
CA LYS A 221 -15.40 -8.80 11.53
C LYS A 221 -16.41 -7.73 11.10
N ASN A 222 -16.15 -6.46 11.41
CA ASN A 222 -16.99 -5.32 11.08
C ASN A 222 -16.72 -4.78 9.67
N SER A 223 -15.70 -5.29 8.98
CA SER A 223 -15.31 -4.92 7.62
C SER A 223 -15.49 -6.07 6.64
N GLY A 224 -15.42 -5.80 5.33
CA GLY A 224 -15.62 -6.80 4.30
C GLY A 224 -17.06 -7.37 4.35
N THR A 225 -18.05 -6.49 4.39
CA THR A 225 -19.46 -6.90 4.38
C THR A 225 -19.82 -7.67 3.11
N GLU A 226 -20.89 -8.48 3.15
CA GLU A 226 -21.37 -9.24 2.00
C GLU A 226 -21.57 -8.33 0.79
N GLU A 227 -22.27 -7.20 0.99
CA GLU A 227 -22.57 -6.22 -0.06
C GLU A 227 -21.32 -5.61 -0.66
N PHE A 228 -20.32 -5.32 0.19
CA PHE A 228 -19.04 -4.78 -0.26
C PHE A 228 -18.25 -5.81 -1.07
N LEU A 229 -18.14 -7.03 -0.58
CA LEU A 229 -17.43 -8.11 -1.27
C LEU A 229 -18.10 -8.49 -2.59
N ASP A 230 -19.45 -8.45 -2.65
CA ASP A 230 -20.21 -8.69 -3.88
C ASP A 230 -20.00 -7.57 -4.92
N ALA A 231 -19.77 -6.33 -4.47
CA ALA A 231 -19.47 -5.21 -5.36
C ALA A 231 -18.03 -5.25 -5.89
N VAL A 232 -17.05 -5.69 -5.06
CA VAL A 232 -15.62 -5.75 -5.42
C VAL A 232 -15.27 -7.02 -6.18
N GLU A 233 -15.92 -8.15 -5.88
CA GLU A 233 -15.63 -9.49 -6.45
C GLU A 233 -14.14 -9.87 -6.42
N PRO A 234 -13.45 -9.81 -5.27
CA PRO A 234 -12.02 -10.07 -5.22
C PRO A 234 -11.70 -11.55 -5.43
N GLN A 235 -10.65 -11.83 -6.20
CA GLN A 235 -10.09 -13.18 -6.35
C GLN A 235 -9.01 -13.45 -5.30
N ILE A 236 -8.28 -12.41 -4.91
CA ILE A 236 -7.13 -12.46 -4.01
C ILE A 236 -7.33 -11.40 -2.93
N VAL A 237 -7.14 -11.82 -1.68
CA VAL A 237 -7.25 -10.91 -0.53
C VAL A 237 -5.96 -10.93 0.26
N LEU A 238 -5.41 -9.75 0.50
CA LEU A 238 -4.23 -9.53 1.32
C LEU A 238 -4.68 -9.02 2.69
N ILE A 239 -4.21 -9.65 3.74
CA ILE A 239 -4.48 -9.25 5.12
C ILE A 239 -3.15 -8.85 5.76
N SER A 240 -3.04 -7.59 6.19
CA SER A 240 -1.95 -7.12 7.02
C SER A 240 -2.38 -7.19 8.48
N ALA A 241 -1.73 -8.03 9.27
CA ALA A 241 -2.05 -8.21 10.69
C ALA A 241 -0.84 -8.77 11.45
N GLY A 242 -0.69 -8.40 12.71
CA GLY A 242 0.39 -8.86 13.57
C GLY A 242 0.17 -10.28 14.11
N ARG A 243 1.25 -11.03 14.29
CA ARG A 243 1.18 -12.37 14.92
C ARG A 243 0.76 -12.23 16.38
N GLY A 244 -0.31 -12.93 16.76
CA GLY A 244 -0.80 -12.90 18.14
C GLY A 244 -1.30 -11.53 18.59
N ASN A 245 -1.76 -10.70 17.65
CA ASN A 245 -2.28 -9.38 17.96
C ASN A 245 -3.46 -9.44 18.94
N ARG A 246 -3.56 -8.43 19.78
CA ARG A 246 -4.57 -8.36 20.86
C ARG A 246 -6.01 -8.21 20.36
N TYR A 247 -6.20 -7.88 19.09
CA TYR A 247 -7.51 -7.64 18.48
C TYR A 247 -8.15 -8.93 17.95
N GLY A 248 -7.36 -10.02 17.83
CA GLY A 248 -7.81 -11.27 17.22
C GLY A 248 -7.96 -11.19 15.69
N HIS A 249 -7.34 -10.18 15.05
CA HIS A 249 -7.36 -10.05 13.61
C HIS A 249 -6.44 -11.05 12.90
N PRO A 250 -6.82 -11.58 11.72
CA PRO A 250 -8.16 -11.48 11.14
C PRO A 250 -9.19 -12.32 11.91
N HIS A 251 -10.41 -11.82 12.05
CA HIS A 251 -11.49 -12.55 12.67
C HIS A 251 -11.98 -13.72 11.80
N GLU A 252 -12.45 -14.77 12.45
CA GLU A 252 -12.92 -15.98 11.77
C GLU A 252 -14.09 -15.68 10.84
N GLU A 253 -15.01 -14.84 11.27
CA GLU A 253 -16.18 -14.43 10.47
C GLU A 253 -15.77 -13.77 9.13
N THR A 254 -14.66 -13.01 9.14
CA THR A 254 -14.13 -12.41 7.91
C THR A 254 -13.52 -13.48 7.02
N LEU A 255 -12.74 -14.41 7.60
CA LEU A 255 -12.13 -15.51 6.85
C LEU A 255 -13.19 -16.42 6.21
N GLU A 256 -14.29 -16.69 6.93
CA GLU A 256 -15.43 -17.47 6.41
C GLU A 256 -16.12 -16.77 5.24
N ARG A 257 -16.37 -15.44 5.34
CA ARG A 257 -16.94 -14.67 4.23
C ARG A 257 -16.07 -14.70 2.98
N LEU A 258 -14.75 -14.62 3.16
CA LEU A 258 -13.80 -14.70 2.04
C LEU A 258 -13.71 -16.12 1.44
N LYS A 259 -13.73 -17.13 2.29
CA LYS A 259 -13.71 -18.53 1.89
C LYS A 259 -14.96 -18.93 1.11
N SER A 260 -16.15 -18.46 1.54
CA SER A 260 -17.42 -18.73 0.84
C SER A 260 -17.44 -18.18 -0.59
N ARG A 261 -16.60 -17.17 -0.88
CA ARG A 261 -16.41 -16.56 -2.20
C ARG A 261 -15.21 -17.14 -2.98
N ASN A 262 -14.60 -18.21 -2.47
CA ASN A 262 -13.40 -18.83 -3.05
C ASN A 262 -12.23 -17.86 -3.23
N CYS A 263 -12.10 -16.85 -2.36
CA CYS A 263 -10.97 -15.94 -2.38
C CYS A 263 -9.69 -16.64 -1.93
N GLN A 264 -8.59 -16.37 -2.64
CA GLN A 264 -7.25 -16.75 -2.18
C GLN A 264 -6.77 -15.73 -1.15
N VAL A 265 -6.59 -16.14 0.10
CA VAL A 265 -6.21 -15.25 1.19
C VAL A 265 -4.73 -15.42 1.53
N TYR A 266 -4.02 -14.30 1.62
CA TYR A 266 -2.62 -14.23 2.07
C TYR A 266 -2.53 -13.24 3.23
N SER A 267 -2.00 -13.70 4.38
CA SER A 267 -1.81 -12.85 5.56
C SER A 267 -0.34 -12.66 5.87
N THR A 268 0.05 -11.44 6.24
CA THR A 268 1.41 -11.14 6.71
C THR A 268 1.79 -11.95 7.95
N GLN A 269 0.81 -12.33 8.79
CA GLN A 269 1.04 -13.22 9.93
C GLN A 269 1.64 -14.57 9.54
N GLN A 270 1.23 -15.11 8.39
CA GLN A 270 1.63 -16.43 7.92
C GLN A 270 2.77 -16.36 6.91
N CYS A 271 2.72 -15.37 6.04
CA CYS A 271 3.59 -15.28 4.88
C CYS A 271 4.78 -14.32 5.06
N GLY A 272 4.79 -13.50 6.13
CA GLY A 272 5.64 -12.33 6.17
C GLY A 272 5.20 -11.31 5.10
N ALA A 273 6.11 -10.50 4.58
CA ALA A 273 5.78 -9.57 3.51
C ALA A 273 5.31 -10.30 2.24
N VAL A 274 4.24 -9.80 1.62
CA VAL A 274 3.66 -10.35 0.40
C VAL A 274 3.87 -9.38 -0.75
N THR A 275 4.54 -9.83 -1.80
CA THR A 275 4.82 -9.02 -2.99
C THR A 275 4.05 -9.55 -4.20
N ILE A 276 3.41 -8.64 -4.90
CA ILE A 276 2.71 -8.88 -6.16
C ILE A 276 3.40 -8.03 -7.23
N GLN A 277 3.68 -8.64 -8.38
CA GLN A 277 4.21 -7.94 -9.55
C GLN A 277 3.28 -8.15 -10.73
N SER A 278 3.19 -7.14 -11.60
CA SER A 278 2.46 -7.26 -12.86
C SER A 278 3.09 -6.43 -13.96
N ASP A 279 3.09 -6.98 -15.15
CA ASP A 279 3.42 -6.30 -16.42
C ASP A 279 2.17 -5.69 -17.09
N GLY A 280 1.05 -5.61 -16.37
CA GLY A 280 -0.25 -5.20 -16.87
C GLY A 280 -1.04 -6.34 -17.54
N LYS A 281 -0.47 -7.51 -17.75
CA LYS A 281 -1.12 -8.68 -18.36
C LYS A 281 -1.15 -9.89 -17.43
N LYS A 282 -0.03 -10.17 -16.77
CA LYS A 282 0.16 -11.31 -15.86
C LYS A 282 0.43 -10.83 -14.44
N LEU A 283 0.05 -11.68 -13.47
CA LEU A 283 0.36 -11.48 -12.06
C LEU A 283 1.38 -12.52 -11.61
N PHE A 284 2.38 -12.05 -10.87
CA PHE A 284 3.40 -12.89 -10.24
C PHE A 284 3.37 -12.62 -8.74
N PHE A 285 3.40 -13.70 -7.95
CA PHE A 285 3.39 -13.62 -6.50
C PHE A 285 4.73 -14.10 -5.95
N SER A 286 5.28 -13.35 -5.02
CA SER A 286 6.35 -13.82 -4.16
C SER A 286 5.99 -13.57 -2.70
N ARG A 287 6.28 -14.54 -1.85
CA ARG A 287 6.10 -14.46 -0.40
C ARG A 287 7.41 -14.86 0.24
N LYS A 288 7.81 -14.15 1.27
CA LYS A 288 8.95 -14.54 2.08
C LYS A 288 8.43 -15.40 3.22
N CYS A 289 8.18 -16.69 2.95
CA CYS A 289 7.90 -17.62 4.03
C CYS A 289 9.11 -17.64 4.96
N GLY A 290 8.95 -17.23 6.20
CA GLY A 290 9.92 -17.49 7.25
C GLY A 290 10.09 -19.01 7.34
N GLY A 291 11.33 -19.50 7.18
CA GLY A 291 11.65 -20.90 7.18
C GLY A 291 11.16 -21.55 8.48
N GLY A 292 10.29 -22.55 8.33
CA GLY A 292 9.76 -23.33 9.44
C GLY A 292 8.59 -24.17 8.96
N GLY A 293 8.88 -25.39 8.49
CA GLY A 293 7.86 -26.41 8.23
C GLY A 293 7.84 -26.90 6.80
N SER A 294 8.56 -27.96 6.57
CA SER A 294 8.28 -28.94 5.51
C SER A 294 6.84 -29.47 5.69
N ASP A 295 6.00 -29.30 4.67
CA ASP A 295 5.11 -30.36 4.18
C ASP A 295 4.71 -30.08 2.74
#